data_b1022b909c68824f549e5195a6c834b5
#
_entry.id   b1022b909c68824f549e5195a6c834b5
#
_cell.length_a   1.000
_cell.length_b   1.000
_cell.length_c   1.000
_cell.angle_alpha   90.00
_cell.angle_beta   90.00
_cell.angle_gamma   90.00
#
_symmetry.space_group_name_H-M   'P 1'
#
loop_
_entity.id
_entity.type
_entity.pdbx_description
1 polymer ?
#
loop_
_entity_poly.entity_id
_entity_poly.type
_entity_poly.pdbx_seq_one_letter_code
_entity_poly.pdbx_strand_id
1 'polypeptide(L)'
;MSLVSLLGLASLPLWVNADQDYGVLIISRERLEVPTNCEVGVYIDDQLAGRLFQEQALAFNLPAASVDIRLKLLPGQAPGCLPGMLVPPAQQFTLKAGDVRKYRIALGKQGMYLKPAKLEY
;
A
#
# COMPACT_ATOMS: atom_id res chain seq x y z
N MET A 1 13.32 46.29 21.39
CA MET A 1 12.30 46.00 21.53
C MET A 1 11.58 45.31 20.47
N SER A 2 11.22 45.79 19.44
CA SER A 2 10.45 45.20 18.43
C SER A 2 11.09 43.98 17.84
N LEU A 3 12.27 43.77 18.13
CA LEU A 3 12.95 42.67 17.59
C LEU A 3 12.27 41.40 17.86
N VAL A 4 11.63 41.35 18.88
CA VAL A 4 10.95 40.21 19.32
C VAL A 4 10.11 39.57 18.25
N SER A 5 9.43 40.38 17.55
CA SER A 5 8.50 39.85 16.60
C SER A 5 9.15 39.04 15.53
N LEU A 6 10.36 39.30 15.28
CA LEU A 6 11.02 38.60 14.22
C LEU A 6 11.13 37.15 14.49
N LEU A 7 11.23 36.81 15.69
CA LEU A 7 11.41 35.44 16.02
C LEU A 7 10.23 34.59 15.63
N GLY A 8 9.08 35.09 15.83
CA GLY A 8 7.92 34.33 15.54
C GLY A 8 7.82 34.01 14.09
N LEU A 9 8.33 34.87 13.28
CA LEU A 9 8.24 34.68 11.87
C LEU A 9 9.04 33.49 11.41
N ALA A 10 10.13 33.30 12.02
CA ALA A 10 11.02 32.26 11.59
C ALA A 10 10.41 30.88 11.69
N SER A 11 9.51 30.66 12.59
CA SER A 11 8.98 29.35 12.76
C SER A 11 7.88 29.01 11.77
N LEU A 12 7.25 29.97 11.21
CA LEU A 12 6.16 29.70 10.31
C LEU A 12 6.49 28.88 9.09
N PRO A 13 7.53 29.16 8.40
CA PRO A 13 7.84 28.42 7.19
C PRO A 13 8.07 26.95 7.40
N LEU A 14 8.41 26.59 8.58
CA LEU A 14 8.71 25.21 8.86
C LEU A 14 7.50 24.31 8.72
N TRP A 15 6.37 24.86 8.89
CA TRP A 15 5.16 24.08 8.77
C TRP A 15 5.02 23.47 7.41
N VAL A 16 5.32 24.21 6.42
CA VAL A 16 5.18 23.74 5.05
C VAL A 16 6.06 22.56 4.80
N ASN A 17 7.23 22.58 5.36
CA ASN A 17 8.18 21.52 5.10
C ASN A 17 7.86 20.23 5.79
N ALA A 18 7.07 20.28 6.80
CA ALA A 18 6.74 19.09 7.56
C ALA A 18 5.54 18.37 6.99
N ASP A 19 4.96 18.90 5.93
CA ASP A 19 3.73 18.40 5.46
C ASP A 19 3.71 16.97 5.06
N GLN A 20 4.59 16.54 4.26
CA GLN A 20 4.39 15.22 3.72
C GLN A 20 5.72 14.55 3.45
N ASP A 21 6.07 13.62 4.29
CA ASP A 21 7.27 12.81 4.09
C ASP A 21 6.91 11.37 3.76
N TYR A 22 5.74 11.14 3.22
CA TYR A 22 5.27 9.83 2.86
C TYR A 22 4.57 9.88 1.51
N GLY A 23 4.45 8.71 0.89
CA GLY A 23 3.61 8.54 -0.28
C GLY A 23 2.43 7.67 0.07
N VAL A 24 1.43 7.66 -0.80
CA VAL A 24 0.23 6.86 -0.62
C VAL A 24 0.22 5.77 -1.68
N LEU A 25 0.08 4.54 -1.23
CA LEU A 25 -0.04 3.39 -2.13
C LEU A 25 -1.44 2.80 -1.93
N ILE A 26 -2.21 2.78 -3.01
CA ILE A 26 -3.54 2.21 -2.99
C ILE A 26 -3.48 0.85 -3.65
N ILE A 27 -3.99 -0.17 -2.96
CA ILE A 27 -4.05 -1.51 -3.50
C ILE A 27 -5.50 -1.94 -3.56
N SER A 28 -5.97 -2.30 -4.74
CA SER A 28 -7.34 -2.72 -4.94
C SER A 28 -7.43 -4.18 -5.37
N ARG A 29 -8.50 -4.83 -4.94
CA ARG A 29 -8.82 -6.17 -5.39
C ARG A 29 -10.10 -6.07 -6.21
N GLU A 30 -9.93 -6.16 -7.53
CA GLU A 30 -11.05 -6.04 -8.44
C GLU A 30 -11.81 -7.35 -8.49
N ARG A 31 -13.08 -7.23 -8.84
CA ARG A 31 -13.92 -8.40 -8.96
C ARG A 31 -13.39 -9.30 -10.09
N LEU A 32 -13.33 -10.58 -9.82
CA LEU A 32 -12.94 -11.61 -10.79
C LEU A 32 -11.47 -11.62 -11.20
N GLU A 33 -10.67 -10.65 -10.76
CA GLU A 33 -9.24 -10.71 -11.05
C GLU A 33 -8.59 -11.88 -10.31
N VAL A 34 -8.95 -12.05 -9.05
CA VAL A 34 -8.49 -13.18 -8.25
C VAL A 34 -9.75 -13.85 -7.69
N PRO A 35 -10.33 -14.78 -8.44
CA PRO A 35 -11.64 -15.34 -8.10
C PRO A 35 -11.57 -16.39 -7.00
N THR A 36 -11.43 -15.94 -5.78
CA THR A 36 -11.43 -16.81 -4.63
C THR A 36 -12.15 -16.10 -3.48
N ASN A 37 -12.71 -16.89 -2.57
CA ASN A 37 -13.34 -16.35 -1.38
C ASN A 37 -12.34 -16.13 -0.25
N CYS A 38 -11.09 -16.46 -0.46
CA CYS A 38 -10.07 -16.22 0.55
C CYS A 38 -9.72 -14.74 0.61
N GLU A 39 -9.44 -14.25 1.79
CA GLU A 39 -8.88 -12.92 1.92
C GLU A 39 -7.47 -12.90 1.36
N VAL A 40 -7.09 -11.78 0.77
CA VAL A 40 -5.72 -11.56 0.34
C VAL A 40 -5.03 -10.71 1.38
N GLY A 41 -3.96 -11.23 1.95
CA GLY A 41 -3.15 -10.46 2.89
C GLY A 41 -2.11 -9.65 2.14
N VAL A 42 -1.99 -8.39 2.52
CA VAL A 42 -0.96 -7.50 1.99
C VAL A 42 0.13 -7.39 3.05
N TYR A 43 1.31 -7.90 2.72
CA TYR A 43 2.45 -7.88 3.62
C TYR A 43 3.42 -6.82 3.15
N ILE A 44 3.73 -5.89 4.04
CA ILE A 44 4.69 -4.83 3.78
C ILE A 44 5.90 -5.08 4.65
N ASP A 45 7.06 -5.28 4.03
CA ASP A 45 8.30 -5.65 4.72
C ASP A 45 8.06 -6.83 5.66
N ASP A 46 7.37 -7.85 5.12
CA ASP A 46 7.06 -9.11 5.81
C ASP A 46 6.09 -8.99 6.99
N GLN A 47 5.41 -7.88 7.14
CA GLN A 47 4.39 -7.73 8.16
C GLN A 47 3.02 -7.54 7.54
N LEU A 48 2.04 -8.24 8.06
CA LEU A 48 0.68 -8.13 7.56
C LEU A 48 0.15 -6.72 7.83
N ALA A 49 -0.08 -5.97 6.77
CA ALA A 49 -0.52 -4.59 6.86
C ALA A 49 -1.99 -4.41 6.55
N GLY A 50 -2.59 -5.36 5.85
CA GLY A 50 -4.01 -5.25 5.54
C GLY A 50 -4.56 -6.52 4.92
N ARG A 51 -5.86 -6.58 4.81
CA ARG A 51 -6.59 -7.73 4.27
C ARG A 51 -7.63 -7.23 3.29
N LEU A 52 -7.78 -7.93 2.19
CA LEU A 52 -8.72 -7.55 1.15
C LEU A 52 -9.63 -8.70 0.77
N PHE A 53 -10.93 -8.46 0.88
CA PHE A 53 -11.93 -9.29 0.23
C PHE A 53 -12.17 -8.78 -1.18
N GLN A 54 -13.06 -9.43 -1.91
CA GLN A 54 -13.41 -9.01 -3.26
C GLN A 54 -13.90 -7.57 -3.27
N GLU A 55 -13.51 -6.84 -4.28
CA GLU A 55 -13.98 -5.47 -4.53
C GLU A 55 -13.62 -4.47 -3.43
N GLN A 56 -12.57 -4.74 -2.68
CA GLN A 56 -12.08 -3.83 -1.66
C GLN A 56 -10.79 -3.16 -2.10
N ALA A 57 -10.50 -2.03 -1.51
CA ALA A 57 -9.25 -1.34 -1.70
C ALA A 57 -8.76 -0.79 -0.38
N LEU A 58 -7.45 -0.73 -0.23
CA LEU A 58 -6.81 -0.17 0.96
C LEU A 58 -5.78 0.85 0.51
N ALA A 59 -5.62 1.88 1.31
CA ALA A 59 -4.59 2.89 1.09
C ALA A 59 -3.60 2.84 2.24
N PHE A 60 -2.33 2.87 1.89
CA PHE A 60 -1.25 2.81 2.86
C PHE A 60 -0.40 4.05 2.75
N ASN A 61 -0.14 4.69 3.87
CA ASN A 61 0.82 5.79 3.94
C ASN A 61 2.17 5.16 4.21
N LEU A 62 3.06 5.23 3.25
CA LEU A 62 4.36 4.58 3.35
C LEU A 62 5.47 5.62 3.32
N PRO A 63 6.57 5.37 4.03
CA PRO A 63 7.67 6.30 4.00
C PRO A 63 8.22 6.47 2.60
N ALA A 64 8.82 7.62 2.33
CA ALA A 64 9.43 7.90 1.04
C ALA A 64 10.71 7.09 0.91
N ALA A 65 10.56 5.83 0.61
CA ALA A 65 11.66 4.87 0.57
C ALA A 65 11.20 3.65 -0.20
N SER A 66 12.05 2.63 -0.26
CA SER A 66 11.68 1.36 -0.89
C SER A 66 11.02 0.45 0.13
N VAL A 67 9.96 -0.22 -0.28
CA VAL A 67 9.29 -1.22 0.54
C VAL A 67 9.07 -2.48 -0.28
N ASP A 68 9.07 -3.62 0.39
CA ASP A 68 8.76 -4.90 -0.23
C ASP A 68 7.33 -5.25 0.07
N ILE A 69 6.57 -5.60 -0.96
CA ILE A 69 5.18 -5.96 -0.80
C ILE A 69 4.97 -7.38 -1.31
N ARG A 70 4.36 -8.19 -0.49
CA ARG A 70 4.03 -9.57 -0.82
C ARG A 70 2.56 -9.81 -0.57
N LEU A 71 1.96 -10.59 -1.45
CA LEU A 71 0.56 -10.96 -1.34
C LEU A 71 0.45 -12.43 -0.98
N LYS A 72 -0.43 -12.75 -0.07
CA LYS A 72 -0.70 -14.14 0.32
C LYS A 72 -2.18 -14.35 0.50
N LEU A 73 -2.67 -15.52 0.10
CA LEU A 73 -4.01 -15.90 0.48
C LEU A 73 -3.99 -16.25 1.96
N LEU A 74 -4.92 -15.71 2.70
CA LEU A 74 -4.98 -15.95 4.13
C LEU A 74 -5.87 -17.15 4.43
N PRO A 75 -5.50 -17.95 5.42
CA PRO A 75 -6.37 -19.03 5.85
C PRO A 75 -7.65 -18.45 6.41
N GLY A 76 -8.75 -19.17 6.21
CA GLY A 76 -10.03 -18.71 6.67
C GLY A 76 -11.00 -19.88 6.69
N GLN A 77 -12.25 -19.57 6.95
CA GLN A 77 -13.28 -20.59 7.03
C GLN A 77 -13.79 -21.02 5.69
N ALA A 78 -13.51 -20.26 4.66
CA ALA A 78 -13.95 -20.63 3.31
C ALA A 78 -13.14 -21.82 2.81
N PRO A 79 -13.76 -22.73 2.08
CA PRO A 79 -13.05 -23.87 1.53
C PRO A 79 -11.92 -23.43 0.60
N GLY A 80 -10.79 -24.11 0.69
CA GLY A 80 -9.67 -23.81 -0.17
C GLY A 80 -8.73 -22.75 0.33
N CYS A 81 -9.03 -22.14 1.47
CA CYS A 81 -8.15 -21.10 2.03
C CYS A 81 -7.18 -21.74 3.03
N LEU A 82 -6.32 -22.60 2.52
CA LEU A 82 -5.37 -23.31 3.37
C LEU A 82 -4.00 -22.67 3.27
N PRO A 83 -3.23 -22.69 4.36
CA PRO A 83 -1.87 -22.21 4.33
C PRO A 83 -1.02 -23.12 3.43
N GLY A 84 0.08 -22.61 2.94
CA GLY A 84 0.96 -23.40 2.11
C GLY A 84 0.69 -23.31 0.63
N MET A 85 -0.26 -22.52 0.23
CA MET A 85 -0.49 -22.25 -1.18
C MET A 85 0.70 -21.50 -1.76
N LEU A 86 0.78 -21.47 -3.07
CA LEU A 86 1.87 -20.78 -3.75
C LEU A 86 1.99 -19.35 -3.25
N VAL A 87 3.17 -19.01 -2.76
CA VAL A 87 3.44 -17.68 -2.29
C VAL A 87 4.30 -16.97 -3.32
N PRO A 88 3.79 -15.93 -3.96
CA PRO A 88 4.57 -15.22 -4.97
C PRO A 88 5.73 -14.45 -4.32
N PRO A 89 6.75 -14.11 -5.11
CA PRO A 89 7.85 -13.32 -4.59
C PRO A 89 7.39 -11.91 -4.24
N ALA A 90 8.12 -11.28 -3.33
CA ALA A 90 7.85 -9.90 -2.99
C ALA A 90 8.21 -9.00 -4.17
N GLN A 91 7.46 -7.92 -4.33
CA GLN A 91 7.77 -6.88 -5.28
C GLN A 91 8.26 -5.65 -4.52
N GLN A 92 9.27 -5.01 -5.05
CA GLN A 92 9.82 -3.82 -4.42
C GLN A 92 9.23 -2.58 -5.06
N PHE A 93 8.80 -1.65 -4.23
CA PHE A 93 8.24 -0.38 -4.67
C PHE A 93 9.02 0.76 -4.02
N THR A 94 9.27 1.80 -4.80
CA THR A 94 9.90 3.00 -4.28
C THR A 94 8.95 4.16 -4.44
N LEU A 95 8.59 4.78 -3.34
CA LEU A 95 7.71 5.93 -3.34
C LEU A 95 8.49 7.17 -2.99
N LYS A 96 8.05 8.29 -3.54
CA LYS A 96 8.55 9.59 -3.17
C LYS A 96 7.51 10.31 -2.35
N ALA A 97 7.94 11.23 -1.52
CA ALA A 97 7.02 12.04 -0.75
C ALA A 97 6.00 12.71 -1.69
N GLY A 98 4.74 12.61 -1.33
CA GLY A 98 3.67 13.18 -2.14
C GLY A 98 3.14 12.30 -3.25
N ASP A 99 3.77 11.17 -3.52
CA ASP A 99 3.28 10.25 -4.54
C ASP A 99 1.94 9.66 -4.12
N VAL A 100 1.06 9.46 -5.10
CA VAL A 100 -0.15 8.69 -4.93
C VAL A 100 -0.19 7.72 -6.09
N ARG A 101 -0.06 6.43 -5.81
CA ARG A 101 -0.06 5.40 -6.83
C ARG A 101 -1.08 4.33 -6.51
N LYS A 102 -1.71 3.83 -7.54
CA LYS A 102 -2.68 2.75 -7.39
C LYS A 102 -2.21 1.52 -8.14
N TYR A 103 -2.35 0.39 -7.49
CA TYR A 103 -2.09 -0.91 -8.07
C TYR A 103 -3.30 -1.80 -7.81
N ARG A 104 -3.50 -2.76 -8.69
CA ARG A 104 -4.52 -3.78 -8.49
C ARG A 104 -3.87 -5.14 -8.43
N ILE A 105 -4.51 -6.06 -7.73
CA ILE A 105 -4.02 -7.42 -7.61
C ILE A 105 -4.40 -8.18 -8.86
N ALA A 106 -3.44 -8.81 -9.49
CA ALA A 106 -3.63 -9.62 -10.69
C ALA A 106 -3.02 -10.99 -10.50
N LEU A 107 -3.38 -11.94 -11.35
CA LEU A 107 -2.79 -13.27 -11.35
C LEU A 107 -1.84 -13.42 -12.52
N GLY A 108 -0.66 -13.92 -12.24
CA GLY A 108 0.32 -14.25 -13.24
C GLY A 108 0.82 -15.66 -13.06
N LYS A 109 1.89 -15.98 -13.77
CA LYS A 109 2.44 -17.34 -13.73
C LYS A 109 3.00 -17.72 -12.37
N GLN A 110 3.45 -16.75 -11.62
CA GLN A 110 4.05 -17.00 -10.31
C GLN A 110 3.07 -16.71 -9.17
N GLY A 111 1.81 -16.50 -9.47
CA GLY A 111 0.81 -16.20 -8.48
C GLY A 111 0.34 -14.77 -8.55
N MET A 112 -0.15 -14.25 -7.43
CA MET A 112 -0.65 -12.88 -7.37
C MET A 112 0.48 -11.87 -7.45
N TYR A 113 0.22 -10.76 -8.11
CA TYR A 113 1.16 -9.66 -8.16
C TYR A 113 0.41 -8.34 -8.28
N LEU A 114 1.11 -7.25 -8.05
CA LEU A 114 0.55 -5.91 -8.15
C LEU A 114 0.84 -5.32 -9.51
N LYS A 115 -0.20 -4.85 -10.15
CA LYS A 115 -0.17 -4.31 -11.50
C LYS A 115 -0.65 -2.86 -11.45
N PRO A 116 0.03 -1.94 -12.14
CA PRO A 116 -0.40 -0.54 -12.13
C PRO A 116 -1.85 -0.39 -12.55
N ALA A 117 -2.56 0.49 -11.88
CA ALA A 117 -3.96 0.80 -12.18
C ALA A 117 -4.14 2.31 -12.26
N LYS A 118 -5.19 2.73 -12.92
CA LYS A 118 -5.48 4.15 -13.04
C LYS A 118 -6.14 4.66 -11.77
N LEU A 119 -5.76 5.88 -11.40
CA LEU A 119 -6.49 6.59 -10.37
C LEU A 119 -7.76 7.12 -11.00
N GLU A 120 -8.90 6.75 -10.43
CA GLU A 120 -10.18 7.22 -10.91
C GLU A 120 -10.87 7.99 -9.80
N TYR A 121 -11.46 9.10 -10.15
CA TYR A 121 -12.12 9.96 -9.20
C TYR A 121 -13.60 10.04 -9.51
#